data_40c132e8b596f5777e78f261170b4489
#
_entry.id   40c132e8b596f5777e78f261170b4489
#
_cell.length_a   1.000
_cell.length_b   1.000
_cell.length_c   1.000
_cell.angle_alpha   90.00
_cell.angle_beta   90.00
_cell.angle_gamma   90.00
#
_symmetry.space_group_name_H-M   'P 1'
#
loop_
_entity.id
_entity.type
_entity.pdbx_description
1 polymer ?
#
loop_
_entity_poly.entity_id
_entity_poly.type
_entity_poly.pdbx_seq_one_letter_code
_entity_poly.pdbx_strand_id
1 'polypeptide(L)'
;MTIRIGNAPCSWGVEFANDPRNPNWQSVLKDCAEAGCKGIELGPVGYMPEDPSILADELAKNDLQLIGGVVFRPYHDPAAFDDVLDATHRTAKALKAHGAEHMVLIDSISERRAPTAGRAAEAEQMDKAEWQAYRDRIAETARIGSEEYGLTVGIHAHAAGFMDFEPELERLLSEVDENILKICFDTGHHSYAGFDPVAFMKRHVSRISYMHFKDISPSVKADVIEKRTGFYDACGQGIFCNLGEGDVDFPAVRQVLLDANFEGWCTVEQDCDPTLDPDPVGDARKNREYLQSIGF
;
A
#
# COMPACT_ATOMS: atom_id res chain seq x y z
N MET A 1 21.77 -10.79 -1.93
CA MET A 1 20.67 -10.05 -1.25
C MET A 1 20.29 -8.89 -2.16
N THR A 2 19.07 -8.87 -2.70
CA THR A 2 18.68 -7.83 -3.66
C THR A 2 17.29 -7.31 -3.27
N ILE A 3 17.29 -6.14 -2.61
CA ILE A 3 16.09 -5.35 -2.45
C ILE A 3 15.91 -4.55 -3.74
N ARG A 4 14.75 -4.70 -4.37
CA ARG A 4 14.40 -4.03 -5.63
C ARG A 4 13.36 -2.96 -5.35
N ILE A 5 13.48 -1.80 -5.98
CA ILE A 5 12.57 -0.69 -5.76
C ILE A 5 11.63 -0.54 -6.95
N GLY A 6 10.35 -0.55 -6.67
CA GLY A 6 9.25 -0.26 -7.59
C GLY A 6 8.48 1.00 -7.19
N ASN A 7 7.40 1.26 -7.90
CA ASN A 7 6.46 2.35 -7.61
C ASN A 7 5.02 1.86 -7.82
N ALA A 8 4.04 2.66 -7.44
CA ALA A 8 2.62 2.36 -7.58
C ALA A 8 1.87 3.54 -8.23
N PRO A 9 0.77 3.28 -8.95
CA PRO A 9 -0.02 4.33 -9.61
C PRO A 9 -0.58 5.40 -8.67
N CYS A 10 -0.72 5.13 -7.36
CA CYS A 10 -1.13 6.13 -6.37
C CYS A 10 -0.15 7.31 -6.29
N SER A 11 1.14 7.13 -6.64
CA SER A 11 2.12 8.22 -6.75
C SER A 11 1.83 9.18 -7.92
N TRP A 12 0.88 8.84 -8.79
CA TRP A 12 0.31 9.71 -9.83
C TRP A 12 -1.17 10.05 -9.52
N GLY A 13 -1.61 9.86 -8.29
CA GLY A 13 -2.95 10.17 -7.83
C GLY A 13 -4.04 9.17 -8.24
N VAL A 14 -3.65 7.94 -8.63
CA VAL A 14 -4.60 6.90 -9.05
C VAL A 14 -5.03 6.07 -7.83
N GLU A 15 -6.17 6.42 -7.24
CA GLU A 15 -6.76 5.67 -6.11
C GLU A 15 -7.93 4.78 -6.56
N PHE A 16 -8.80 5.29 -7.43
CA PHE A 16 -9.96 4.57 -7.94
C PHE A 16 -9.88 4.43 -9.46
N ALA A 17 -10.16 3.24 -9.99
CA ALA A 17 -10.00 2.94 -11.41
C ALA A 17 -10.79 3.87 -12.36
N ASN A 18 -11.97 4.31 -11.93
CA ASN A 18 -12.90 5.09 -12.75
C ASN A 18 -12.92 6.59 -12.40
N ASP A 19 -11.94 7.10 -11.65
CA ASP A 19 -11.86 8.53 -11.38
C ASP A 19 -11.51 9.28 -12.69
N PRO A 20 -12.35 10.25 -13.12
CA PRO A 20 -12.11 10.99 -14.36
C PRO A 20 -10.87 11.89 -14.30
N ARG A 21 -10.29 12.09 -13.12
CA ARG A 21 -9.03 12.84 -12.92
C ARG A 21 -7.79 11.98 -13.16
N ASN A 22 -7.93 10.66 -13.22
CA ASN A 22 -6.80 9.77 -13.41
C ASN A 22 -6.00 10.12 -14.67
N PRO A 23 -4.67 10.13 -14.60
CA PRO A 23 -3.84 10.16 -15.80
C PRO A 23 -4.06 8.91 -16.65
N ASN A 24 -3.69 8.99 -17.92
CA ASN A 24 -3.72 7.81 -18.77
C ASN A 24 -2.70 6.76 -18.27
N TRP A 25 -3.10 5.48 -18.18
CA TRP A 25 -2.27 4.42 -17.62
C TRP A 25 -0.94 4.21 -18.37
N GLN A 26 -0.91 4.41 -19.72
CA GLN A 26 0.33 4.34 -20.47
C GLN A 26 1.29 5.48 -20.12
N SER A 27 0.76 6.67 -19.80
CA SER A 27 1.62 7.77 -19.35
C SER A 27 2.22 7.45 -17.98
N VAL A 28 1.48 6.85 -17.07
CA VAL A 28 2.01 6.43 -15.75
C VAL A 28 3.13 5.39 -15.91
N LEU A 29 2.98 4.41 -16.79
CA LEU A 29 4.06 3.45 -17.06
C LEU A 29 5.31 4.14 -17.63
N LYS A 30 5.13 5.03 -18.60
CA LYS A 30 6.22 5.80 -19.19
C LYS A 30 6.93 6.66 -18.13
N ASP A 31 6.17 7.39 -17.34
CA ASP A 31 6.68 8.29 -16.30
C ASP A 31 7.45 7.50 -15.22
N CYS A 32 6.91 6.34 -14.79
CA CYS A 32 7.58 5.42 -13.88
C CYS A 32 8.95 4.97 -14.44
N ALA A 33 9.00 4.61 -15.71
CA ALA A 33 10.26 4.24 -16.39
C ALA A 33 11.22 5.44 -16.49
N GLU A 34 10.72 6.64 -16.82
CA GLU A 34 11.51 7.88 -16.88
C GLU A 34 12.08 8.29 -15.52
N ALA A 35 11.33 8.01 -14.42
CA ALA A 35 11.85 8.15 -13.06
C ALA A 35 12.94 7.13 -12.73
N GLY A 36 13.14 6.11 -13.58
CA GLY A 36 14.18 5.08 -13.48
C GLY A 36 13.75 3.84 -12.66
N CYS A 37 12.46 3.65 -12.41
CA CYS A 37 11.94 2.45 -11.80
C CYS A 37 12.00 1.24 -12.77
N LYS A 38 12.01 0.03 -12.21
CA LYS A 38 11.99 -1.23 -12.96
C LYS A 38 10.78 -2.08 -12.62
N GLY A 39 10.03 -1.71 -11.59
CA GLY A 39 8.81 -2.36 -11.17
C GLY A 39 7.69 -1.36 -10.95
N ILE A 40 6.46 -1.79 -11.23
CA ILE A 40 5.25 -1.02 -10.96
C ILE A 40 4.15 -1.95 -10.47
N GLU A 41 3.31 -1.48 -9.56
CA GLU A 41 2.10 -2.16 -9.18
C GLU A 41 0.96 -1.97 -10.18
N LEU A 42 -0.02 -2.87 -10.13
CA LEU A 42 -1.21 -2.82 -10.98
C LEU A 42 -2.08 -1.58 -10.72
N GLY A 43 -2.02 -1.05 -9.48
CA GLY A 43 -3.01 -0.09 -9.01
C GLY A 43 -4.40 -0.70 -8.85
N PRO A 44 -5.46 0.11 -8.79
CA PRO A 44 -6.83 -0.38 -8.66
C PRO A 44 -7.24 -1.17 -9.91
N VAL A 45 -7.78 -2.40 -9.71
CA VAL A 45 -8.19 -3.26 -10.81
C VAL A 45 -9.21 -2.56 -11.72
N GLY A 46 -8.95 -2.57 -13.03
CA GLY A 46 -9.74 -1.87 -14.04
C GLY A 46 -9.16 -0.50 -14.46
N TYR A 47 -8.12 -0.01 -13.81
CA TYR A 47 -7.35 1.15 -14.27
C TYR A 47 -6.43 0.78 -15.45
N MET A 48 -5.62 -0.24 -15.29
CA MET A 48 -4.89 -0.84 -16.41
C MET A 48 -5.78 -1.86 -17.13
N PRO A 49 -5.50 -2.16 -18.41
CA PRO A 49 -6.32 -3.10 -19.18
C PRO A 49 -6.27 -4.51 -18.58
N GLU A 50 -7.41 -5.17 -18.56
CA GLU A 50 -7.52 -6.56 -18.09
C GLU A 50 -7.08 -7.59 -19.16
N ASP A 51 -6.97 -7.18 -20.43
CA ASP A 51 -6.35 -8.01 -21.45
C ASP A 51 -4.83 -8.09 -21.19
N PRO A 52 -4.32 -9.28 -20.82
CA PRO A 52 -2.93 -9.40 -20.42
C PRO A 52 -1.94 -9.11 -21.55
N SER A 53 -2.33 -9.28 -22.82
CA SER A 53 -1.44 -9.00 -23.94
C SER A 53 -1.19 -7.50 -24.11
N ILE A 54 -2.23 -6.68 -23.92
CA ILE A 54 -2.12 -5.22 -24.03
C ILE A 54 -1.22 -4.64 -22.93
N LEU A 55 -1.40 -5.11 -21.69
CA LEU A 55 -0.56 -4.67 -20.57
C LEU A 55 0.88 -5.18 -20.72
N ALA A 56 1.08 -6.44 -21.15
CA ALA A 56 2.42 -7.00 -21.35
C ALA A 56 3.23 -6.22 -22.40
N ASP A 57 2.60 -5.85 -23.52
CA ASP A 57 3.26 -5.09 -24.58
C ASP A 57 3.72 -3.71 -24.06
N GLU A 58 2.89 -3.01 -23.30
CA GLU A 58 3.24 -1.70 -22.77
C GLU A 58 4.29 -1.77 -21.64
N LEU A 59 4.22 -2.78 -20.76
CA LEU A 59 5.27 -3.05 -19.77
C LEU A 59 6.61 -3.32 -20.45
N ALA A 60 6.64 -4.19 -21.47
CA ALA A 60 7.86 -4.50 -22.23
C ALA A 60 8.43 -3.28 -22.94
N LYS A 61 7.60 -2.43 -23.54
CA LYS A 61 7.99 -1.20 -24.21
C LYS A 61 8.69 -0.23 -23.26
N ASN A 62 8.30 -0.21 -21.98
CA ASN A 62 8.86 0.66 -20.95
C ASN A 62 9.93 -0.03 -20.09
N ASP A 63 10.32 -1.27 -20.40
CA ASP A 63 11.26 -2.07 -19.58
C ASP A 63 10.87 -2.14 -18.10
N LEU A 64 9.56 -2.34 -17.85
CA LEU A 64 8.95 -2.47 -16.54
C LEU A 64 8.48 -3.90 -16.29
N GLN A 65 8.50 -4.31 -15.02
CA GLN A 65 7.91 -5.54 -14.50
C GLN A 65 6.69 -5.19 -13.64
N LEU A 66 5.57 -5.91 -13.83
CA LEU A 66 4.48 -5.88 -12.86
C LEU A 66 4.93 -6.62 -11.60
N ILE A 67 4.81 -6.00 -10.41
CA ILE A 67 5.42 -6.53 -9.19
C ILE A 67 4.41 -6.91 -8.11
N GLY A 68 3.25 -6.30 -8.13
CA GLY A 68 2.18 -6.52 -7.16
C GLY A 68 0.90 -5.83 -7.59
N GLY A 69 -0.11 -5.93 -6.74
CA GLY A 69 -1.36 -5.23 -6.94
C GLY A 69 -2.23 -5.26 -5.69
N VAL A 70 -3.06 -4.24 -5.54
CA VAL A 70 -3.86 -4.00 -4.34
C VAL A 70 -5.32 -4.38 -4.55
N VAL A 71 -5.94 -4.90 -3.49
CA VAL A 71 -7.38 -5.06 -3.34
C VAL A 71 -7.82 -4.08 -2.25
N PHE A 72 -7.98 -2.81 -2.66
CA PHE A 72 -8.45 -1.71 -1.81
C PHE A 72 -9.96 -1.69 -1.83
N ARG A 73 -10.61 -2.34 -0.86
CA ARG A 73 -12.06 -2.57 -0.80
C ARG A 73 -12.56 -2.49 0.65
N PRO A 74 -13.86 -2.21 0.86
CA PRO A 74 -14.44 -2.08 2.20
C PRO A 74 -14.67 -3.45 2.85
N TYR A 75 -13.61 -4.09 3.33
CA TYR A 75 -13.70 -5.34 4.09
C TYR A 75 -14.57 -5.21 5.35
N HIS A 76 -14.67 -4.01 5.90
CA HIS A 76 -15.53 -3.70 7.05
C HIS A 76 -17.03 -3.75 6.72
N ASP A 77 -17.42 -3.60 5.45
CA ASP A 77 -18.83 -3.63 5.04
C ASP A 77 -19.22 -5.02 4.54
N PRO A 78 -20.06 -5.77 5.26
CA PRO A 78 -20.53 -7.08 4.80
C PRO A 78 -21.34 -7.03 3.50
N ALA A 79 -22.00 -5.90 3.18
CA ALA A 79 -22.79 -5.76 1.97
C ALA A 79 -21.91 -5.62 0.71
N ALA A 80 -20.66 -5.22 0.86
CA ALA A 80 -19.71 -5.07 -0.24
C ALA A 80 -18.86 -6.33 -0.50
N PHE A 81 -19.07 -7.43 0.24
CA PHE A 81 -18.14 -8.56 0.20
C PHE A 81 -18.11 -9.27 -1.17
N ASP A 82 -19.21 -9.31 -1.91
CA ASP A 82 -19.22 -9.84 -3.28
C ASP A 82 -18.31 -9.01 -4.22
N ASP A 83 -18.27 -7.68 -4.07
CA ASP A 83 -17.34 -6.81 -4.81
C ASP A 83 -15.90 -7.03 -4.39
N VAL A 84 -15.64 -7.27 -3.09
CA VAL A 84 -14.31 -7.66 -2.59
C VAL A 84 -13.83 -8.94 -3.27
N LEU A 85 -14.68 -9.97 -3.36
CA LEU A 85 -14.35 -11.24 -4.00
C LEU A 85 -14.10 -11.08 -5.51
N ASP A 86 -14.95 -10.34 -6.22
CA ASP A 86 -14.73 -10.04 -7.64
C ASP A 86 -13.41 -9.33 -7.88
N ALA A 87 -13.14 -8.26 -7.13
CA ALA A 87 -11.89 -7.53 -7.22
C ALA A 87 -10.68 -8.43 -6.91
N THR A 88 -10.79 -9.31 -5.93
CA THR A 88 -9.75 -10.28 -5.57
C THR A 88 -9.41 -11.21 -6.74
N HIS A 89 -10.41 -11.84 -7.34
CA HIS A 89 -10.20 -12.73 -8.47
C HIS A 89 -9.64 -12.02 -9.69
N ARG A 90 -10.11 -10.80 -10.00
CA ARG A 90 -9.61 -10.00 -11.13
C ARG A 90 -8.16 -9.58 -10.91
N THR A 91 -7.84 -9.05 -9.72
CA THR A 91 -6.46 -8.70 -9.36
C THR A 91 -5.55 -9.92 -9.41
N ALA A 92 -5.93 -11.03 -8.78
CA ALA A 92 -5.12 -12.25 -8.77
C ALA A 92 -4.87 -12.81 -10.18
N LYS A 93 -5.86 -12.79 -11.06
CA LYS A 93 -5.69 -13.21 -12.47
C LYS A 93 -4.70 -12.31 -13.21
N ALA A 94 -4.80 -10.99 -13.05
CA ALA A 94 -3.88 -10.04 -13.65
C ALA A 94 -2.44 -10.28 -13.16
N LEU A 95 -2.23 -10.43 -11.85
CA LEU A 95 -0.91 -10.71 -11.27
C LEU A 95 -0.30 -12.00 -11.82
N LYS A 96 -1.08 -13.09 -11.85
CA LYS A 96 -0.62 -14.38 -12.39
C LYS A 96 -0.26 -14.30 -13.86
N ALA A 97 -1.03 -13.59 -14.67
CA ALA A 97 -0.77 -13.44 -16.10
C ALA A 97 0.57 -12.75 -16.39
N HIS A 98 1.04 -11.89 -15.49
CA HIS A 98 2.29 -11.13 -15.62
C HIS A 98 3.42 -11.64 -14.73
N GLY A 99 3.22 -12.73 -13.99
CA GLY A 99 4.26 -13.30 -13.11
C GLY A 99 4.54 -12.46 -11.87
N ALA A 100 3.63 -11.57 -11.48
CA ALA A 100 3.70 -10.85 -10.21
C ALA A 100 3.30 -11.79 -9.07
N GLU A 101 3.94 -11.62 -7.91
CA GLU A 101 3.81 -12.56 -6.79
C GLU A 101 3.04 -12.00 -5.60
N HIS A 102 2.88 -10.67 -5.49
CA HIS A 102 2.34 -10.02 -4.30
C HIS A 102 0.94 -9.46 -4.53
N MET A 103 -0.01 -9.88 -3.70
CA MET A 103 -1.35 -9.32 -3.62
C MET A 103 -1.53 -8.66 -2.25
N VAL A 104 -1.91 -7.40 -2.24
CA VAL A 104 -2.05 -6.60 -1.02
C VAL A 104 -3.52 -6.36 -0.72
N LEU A 105 -3.95 -6.72 0.49
CA LEU A 105 -5.30 -6.47 0.98
C LEU A 105 -5.30 -5.19 1.81
N ILE A 106 -6.17 -4.26 1.45
CA ILE A 106 -6.30 -2.97 2.14
C ILE A 106 -7.77 -2.73 2.44
N ASP A 107 -8.12 -2.57 3.73
CA ASP A 107 -9.46 -2.12 4.09
C ASP A 107 -9.61 -0.65 3.73
N SER A 108 -10.54 -0.34 2.85
CA SER A 108 -10.73 1.02 2.33
C SER A 108 -11.22 1.97 3.43
N ILE A 109 -11.11 3.26 3.14
CA ILE A 109 -11.51 4.32 4.07
C ILE A 109 -12.97 4.16 4.47
N SER A 110 -13.23 4.17 5.77
CA SER A 110 -14.55 4.11 6.37
C SER A 110 -14.99 5.48 6.85
N GLU A 111 -16.23 5.87 6.55
CA GLU A 111 -16.82 7.11 7.09
C GLU A 111 -16.84 7.15 8.63
N ARG A 112 -16.86 5.96 9.29
CA ARG A 112 -16.78 5.82 10.74
C ARG A 112 -15.37 6.12 11.28
N ARG A 113 -14.32 5.88 10.49
CA ARG A 113 -12.92 5.98 10.90
C ARG A 113 -12.20 7.22 10.34
N ALA A 114 -12.59 7.70 9.15
CA ALA A 114 -11.97 8.84 8.51
C ALA A 114 -11.85 10.10 9.39
N PRO A 115 -12.84 10.43 10.25
CA PRO A 115 -12.74 11.58 11.15
C PRO A 115 -11.68 11.44 12.24
N THR A 116 -11.18 10.22 12.50
CA THR A 116 -10.24 9.91 13.59
C THR A 116 -8.89 9.39 13.10
N ALA A 117 -8.59 9.52 11.81
CA ALA A 117 -7.30 9.15 11.25
C ALA A 117 -6.14 9.72 12.09
N GLY A 118 -5.13 8.87 12.38
CA GLY A 118 -3.99 9.24 13.24
C GLY A 118 -4.30 9.39 14.75
N ARG A 119 -5.54 9.16 15.19
CA ARG A 119 -5.96 9.36 16.59
C ARG A 119 -6.58 8.09 17.19
N ALA A 120 -5.73 7.10 17.46
CA ALA A 120 -6.13 5.76 17.93
C ALA A 120 -7.06 5.76 19.15
N ALA A 121 -6.83 6.69 20.11
CA ALA A 121 -7.66 6.76 21.33
C ALA A 121 -9.11 7.23 21.09
N GLU A 122 -9.37 7.85 19.94
CA GLU A 122 -10.69 8.38 19.57
C GLU A 122 -11.39 7.49 18.54
N ALA A 123 -10.65 6.58 17.93
CA ALA A 123 -11.14 5.75 16.83
C ALA A 123 -12.18 4.75 17.28
N GLU A 124 -13.27 4.67 16.51
CA GLU A 124 -14.32 3.68 16.75
C GLU A 124 -13.77 2.26 16.62
N GLN A 125 -14.10 1.41 17.56
CA GLN A 125 -13.67 0.01 17.55
C GLN A 125 -14.83 -0.90 17.14
N MET A 126 -14.53 -1.95 16.39
CA MET A 126 -15.48 -3.02 16.11
C MET A 126 -15.82 -3.78 17.39
N ASP A 127 -17.09 -4.12 17.55
CA ASP A 127 -17.46 -5.09 18.57
C ASP A 127 -16.92 -6.50 18.23
N LYS A 128 -17.15 -7.45 19.14
CA LYS A 128 -16.62 -8.82 18.95
C LYS A 128 -17.18 -9.51 17.71
N ALA A 129 -18.45 -9.31 17.39
CA ALA A 129 -19.10 -9.98 16.27
C ALA A 129 -18.70 -9.33 14.95
N GLU A 130 -18.64 -8.00 14.90
CA GLU A 130 -18.12 -7.24 13.77
C GLU A 130 -16.68 -7.62 13.44
N TRP A 131 -15.80 -7.68 14.46
CA TRP A 131 -14.42 -8.08 14.29
C TRP A 131 -14.27 -9.49 13.74
N GLN A 132 -15.02 -10.46 14.29
CA GLN A 132 -14.97 -11.84 13.80
C GLN A 132 -15.34 -11.92 12.31
N ALA A 133 -16.43 -11.27 11.93
CA ALA A 133 -16.88 -11.25 10.54
C ALA A 133 -15.89 -10.53 9.61
N TYR A 134 -15.31 -9.43 10.07
CA TYR A 134 -14.27 -8.69 9.37
C TYR A 134 -13.00 -9.53 9.11
N ARG A 135 -12.48 -10.13 10.20
CA ARG A 135 -11.34 -11.06 10.13
C ARG A 135 -11.61 -12.23 9.18
N ASP A 136 -12.81 -12.82 9.24
CA ASP A 136 -13.15 -13.98 8.39
C ASP A 136 -13.18 -13.61 6.92
N ARG A 137 -13.66 -12.41 6.56
CA ARG A 137 -13.60 -11.89 5.18
C ARG A 137 -12.16 -11.70 4.70
N ILE A 138 -11.30 -11.12 5.52
CA ILE A 138 -9.86 -10.98 5.19
C ILE A 138 -9.23 -12.36 5.00
N ALA A 139 -9.48 -13.30 5.92
CA ALA A 139 -8.92 -14.65 5.85
C ALA A 139 -9.41 -15.43 4.62
N GLU A 140 -10.67 -15.29 4.22
CA GLU A 140 -11.22 -15.89 3.00
C GLU A 140 -10.55 -15.33 1.76
N THR A 141 -10.43 -14.00 1.65
CA THR A 141 -9.74 -13.33 0.55
C THR A 141 -8.26 -13.75 0.48
N ALA A 142 -7.61 -13.85 1.64
CA ALA A 142 -6.22 -14.30 1.71
C ALA A 142 -6.06 -15.76 1.22
N ARG A 143 -6.98 -16.67 1.55
CA ARG A 143 -6.97 -18.05 1.04
C ARG A 143 -7.15 -18.09 -0.47
N ILE A 144 -8.06 -17.32 -1.02
CA ILE A 144 -8.23 -17.23 -2.48
C ILE A 144 -6.90 -16.85 -3.13
N GLY A 145 -6.27 -15.78 -2.69
CA GLY A 145 -4.99 -15.34 -3.26
C GLY A 145 -3.88 -16.38 -3.11
N SER A 146 -3.72 -16.95 -1.92
CA SER A 146 -2.62 -17.87 -1.61
C SER A 146 -2.86 -19.29 -2.14
N GLU A 147 -4.04 -19.89 -1.90
CA GLU A 147 -4.29 -21.29 -2.19
C GLU A 147 -4.77 -21.52 -3.63
N GLU A 148 -5.61 -20.64 -4.20
CA GLU A 148 -6.12 -20.81 -5.56
C GLU A 148 -5.17 -20.23 -6.62
N TYR A 149 -4.53 -19.08 -6.31
CA TYR A 149 -3.65 -18.40 -7.25
C TYR A 149 -2.16 -18.56 -6.95
N GLY A 150 -1.79 -19.06 -5.78
CA GLY A 150 -0.39 -19.24 -5.37
C GLY A 150 0.36 -17.91 -5.24
N LEU A 151 -0.33 -16.86 -4.79
CA LEU A 151 0.24 -15.54 -4.53
C LEU A 151 0.68 -15.42 -3.07
N THR A 152 1.64 -14.57 -2.80
CA THR A 152 1.94 -14.10 -1.46
C THR A 152 0.99 -12.96 -1.12
N VAL A 153 0.11 -13.19 -0.14
CA VAL A 153 -0.90 -12.21 0.25
C VAL A 153 -0.46 -11.46 1.49
N GLY A 154 -0.42 -10.14 1.42
CA GLY A 154 -0.06 -9.26 2.52
C GLY A 154 -1.21 -8.35 2.94
N ILE A 155 -1.47 -8.24 4.25
CA ILE A 155 -2.35 -7.21 4.79
C ILE A 155 -1.57 -5.91 4.95
N HIS A 156 -2.17 -4.81 4.54
CA HIS A 156 -1.64 -3.46 4.68
C HIS A 156 -2.55 -2.66 5.62
N ALA A 157 -1.99 -2.19 6.74
CA ALA A 157 -2.67 -1.26 7.63
C ALA A 157 -2.71 0.14 6.99
N HIS A 158 -3.91 0.68 6.79
CA HIS A 158 -4.15 1.92 6.07
C HIS A 158 -4.96 2.90 6.92
N ALA A 159 -4.53 4.16 6.95
CA ALA A 159 -5.21 5.20 7.70
C ALA A 159 -6.69 5.32 7.32
N ALA A 160 -7.53 5.53 8.34
CA ALA A 160 -8.97 5.65 8.21
C ALA A 160 -9.76 4.37 7.83
N GLY A 161 -9.10 3.22 7.68
CA GLY A 161 -9.73 1.89 7.65
C GLY A 161 -9.95 1.33 9.06
N PHE A 162 -10.54 0.14 9.17
CA PHE A 162 -10.60 -0.62 10.43
C PHE A 162 -9.35 -1.49 10.66
N MET A 163 -8.39 -1.46 9.73
CA MET A 163 -7.04 -1.96 9.87
C MET A 163 -6.09 -0.76 9.73
N ASP A 164 -6.01 0.09 10.75
CA ASP A 164 -5.23 1.33 10.78
C ASP A 164 -4.12 1.25 11.84
N PHE A 165 -4.48 0.86 13.05
CA PHE A 165 -3.57 0.95 14.19
C PHE A 165 -2.84 -0.37 14.49
N GLU A 166 -1.63 -0.25 15.03
CA GLU A 166 -0.78 -1.40 15.38
C GLU A 166 -1.50 -2.48 16.19
N PRO A 167 -2.30 -2.18 17.24
CA PRO A 167 -3.01 -3.22 17.99
C PRO A 167 -4.05 -3.98 17.16
N GLU A 168 -4.66 -3.37 16.16
CA GLU A 168 -5.60 -4.02 15.25
C GLU A 168 -4.86 -5.00 14.33
N LEU A 169 -3.74 -4.56 13.78
CA LEU A 169 -2.87 -5.39 12.95
C LEU A 169 -2.32 -6.57 13.75
N GLU A 170 -1.77 -6.35 14.95
CA GLU A 170 -1.24 -7.43 15.80
C GLU A 170 -2.34 -8.43 16.19
N ARG A 171 -3.56 -7.96 16.48
CA ARG A 171 -4.70 -8.83 16.72
C ARG A 171 -5.02 -9.72 15.52
N LEU A 172 -5.12 -9.14 14.31
CA LEU A 172 -5.37 -9.89 13.08
C LEU A 172 -4.29 -10.96 12.87
N LEU A 173 -3.03 -10.58 13.01
CA LEU A 173 -1.88 -11.47 12.83
C LEU A 173 -1.86 -12.62 13.85
N SER A 174 -2.42 -12.43 15.04
CA SER A 174 -2.54 -13.48 16.04
C SER A 174 -3.68 -14.47 15.78
N GLU A 175 -4.69 -14.05 15.00
CA GLU A 175 -5.91 -14.82 14.72
C GLU A 175 -5.94 -15.47 13.33
N VAL A 176 -5.04 -15.06 12.40
CA VAL A 176 -4.98 -15.57 11.02
C VAL A 176 -3.64 -16.26 10.75
N ASP A 177 -3.72 -17.45 10.12
CA ASP A 177 -2.55 -18.28 9.80
C ASP A 177 -1.54 -17.52 8.92
N GLU A 178 -0.28 -17.55 9.33
CA GLU A 178 0.81 -16.90 8.61
C GLU A 178 1.11 -17.51 7.23
N ASN A 179 0.66 -18.72 6.96
CA ASN A 179 0.84 -19.35 5.67
C ASN A 179 -0.08 -18.77 4.59
N ILE A 180 -1.21 -18.19 4.99
CA ILE A 180 -2.17 -17.56 4.06
C ILE A 180 -2.09 -16.05 4.05
N LEU A 181 -1.64 -15.42 5.16
CA LEU A 181 -1.59 -13.97 5.28
C LEU A 181 -0.28 -13.50 5.88
N LYS A 182 0.48 -12.74 5.12
CA LYS A 182 1.70 -12.03 5.49
C LYS A 182 1.38 -10.55 5.77
N ILE A 183 2.42 -9.74 5.86
CA ILE A 183 2.33 -8.29 5.99
C ILE A 183 2.89 -7.63 4.73
N CYS A 184 2.12 -6.75 4.12
CA CYS A 184 2.63 -5.66 3.33
C CYS A 184 2.77 -4.46 4.26
N PHE A 185 3.99 -4.11 4.64
CA PHE A 185 4.20 -3.09 5.66
C PHE A 185 4.42 -1.72 5.03
N ASP A 186 3.55 -0.77 5.36
CA ASP A 186 3.67 0.62 4.96
C ASP A 186 4.25 1.48 6.10
N THR A 187 5.36 2.14 5.81
CA THR A 187 6.08 2.95 6.79
C THR A 187 5.38 4.27 7.13
N GLY A 188 4.74 4.89 6.15
CA GLY A 188 4.07 6.18 6.30
C GLY A 188 2.73 6.06 7.02
N HIS A 189 1.87 5.12 6.61
CA HIS A 189 0.60 4.87 7.30
C HIS A 189 0.83 4.47 8.76
N HIS A 190 1.82 3.63 9.02
CA HIS A 190 2.15 3.23 10.39
C HIS A 190 2.64 4.43 11.25
N SER A 191 3.47 5.30 10.66
CA SER A 191 3.88 6.55 11.31
C SER A 191 2.70 7.50 11.50
N TYR A 192 1.78 7.62 10.52
CA TYR A 192 0.58 8.45 10.65
C TYR A 192 -0.31 7.97 11.80
N ALA A 193 -0.47 6.67 11.94
CA ALA A 193 -1.19 6.03 13.06
C ALA A 193 -0.56 6.32 14.44
N GLY A 194 0.64 6.90 14.49
CA GLY A 194 1.33 7.30 15.72
C GLY A 194 2.26 6.25 16.30
N PHE A 195 2.66 5.25 15.52
CA PHE A 195 3.57 4.19 15.94
C PHE A 195 4.94 4.31 15.26
N ASP A 196 5.95 3.66 15.84
CA ASP A 196 7.30 3.61 15.30
C ASP A 196 7.46 2.46 14.30
N PRO A 197 7.62 2.76 12.98
CA PRO A 197 7.77 1.74 11.96
C PRO A 197 8.95 0.78 12.20
N VAL A 198 10.08 1.32 12.65
CA VAL A 198 11.29 0.51 12.89
C VAL A 198 11.10 -0.44 14.06
N ALA A 199 10.44 0.01 15.13
CA ALA A 199 10.13 -0.84 16.28
C ALA A 199 9.18 -1.97 15.92
N PHE A 200 8.14 -1.69 15.11
CA PHE A 200 7.22 -2.71 14.61
C PHE A 200 7.95 -3.71 13.71
N MET A 201 8.72 -3.25 12.74
CA MET A 201 9.46 -4.12 11.83
C MET A 201 10.39 -5.08 12.58
N LYS A 202 11.12 -4.61 13.60
CA LYS A 202 12.00 -5.48 14.42
C LYS A 202 11.25 -6.63 15.08
N ARG A 203 9.97 -6.44 15.44
CA ARG A 203 9.15 -7.49 16.05
C ARG A 203 8.55 -8.47 15.02
N HIS A 204 8.24 -7.97 13.82
CA HIS A 204 7.41 -8.69 12.86
C HIS A 204 8.08 -8.97 11.50
N VAL A 205 9.38 -8.68 11.34
CA VAL A 205 10.09 -8.76 10.04
C VAL A 205 9.98 -10.12 9.38
N SER A 206 9.92 -11.22 10.15
CA SER A 206 9.76 -12.58 9.61
C SER A 206 8.41 -12.80 8.91
N ARG A 207 7.42 -11.98 9.21
CA ARG A 207 6.09 -12.04 8.59
C ARG A 207 5.91 -10.97 7.49
N ILE A 208 6.83 -10.02 7.36
CA ILE A 208 6.81 -9.02 6.30
C ILE A 208 7.29 -9.68 5.01
N SER A 209 6.44 -9.68 3.98
CA SER A 209 6.74 -10.23 2.65
C SER A 209 6.85 -9.16 1.58
N TYR A 210 6.34 -7.98 1.83
CA TYR A 210 6.31 -6.86 0.90
C TYR A 210 6.32 -5.54 1.66
N MET A 211 6.83 -4.47 1.04
CA MET A 211 6.96 -3.18 1.70
C MET A 211 6.39 -2.07 0.83
N HIS A 212 5.66 -1.16 1.46
CA HIS A 212 5.37 0.15 0.91
C HIS A 212 6.23 1.19 1.66
N PHE A 213 7.07 1.88 0.92
CA PHE A 213 7.88 2.97 1.43
C PHE A 213 7.16 4.29 1.21
N LYS A 214 6.70 4.87 2.28
CA LYS A 214 5.98 6.13 2.33
C LYS A 214 6.52 6.94 3.50
N ASP A 215 6.69 8.23 3.33
CA ASP A 215 7.17 9.13 4.37
C ASP A 215 6.09 10.13 4.76
N ILE A 216 6.19 10.67 5.95
CA ILE A 216 5.17 11.53 6.53
C ILE A 216 5.76 12.84 7.03
N SER A 217 5.20 13.95 6.60
CA SER A 217 5.59 15.29 7.05
C SER A 217 5.26 15.51 8.53
N PRO A 218 6.24 15.67 9.42
CA PRO A 218 5.99 15.83 10.86
C PRO A 218 5.22 17.10 11.19
N SER A 219 5.45 18.17 10.45
CA SER A 219 4.76 19.44 10.65
C SER A 219 3.28 19.39 10.22
N VAL A 220 3.01 18.76 9.07
CA VAL A 220 1.63 18.56 8.60
C VAL A 220 0.90 17.59 9.51
N LYS A 221 1.56 16.49 9.92
CA LYS A 221 1.01 15.53 10.88
C LYS A 221 0.57 16.20 12.18
N ALA A 222 1.43 17.03 12.77
CA ALA A 222 1.10 17.74 13.99
C ALA A 222 -0.13 18.64 13.81
N ASP A 223 -0.20 19.36 12.69
CA ASP A 223 -1.28 20.27 12.35
C ASP A 223 -2.62 19.54 12.12
N VAL A 224 -2.63 18.47 11.34
CA VAL A 224 -3.85 17.67 11.06
C VAL A 224 -4.37 16.97 12.31
N ILE A 225 -3.48 16.48 13.19
CA ILE A 225 -3.88 15.89 14.47
C ILE A 225 -4.52 16.93 15.38
N GLU A 226 -3.88 18.10 15.54
CA GLU A 226 -4.40 19.20 16.36
C GLU A 226 -5.77 19.72 15.85
N LYS A 227 -5.87 19.93 14.54
CA LYS A 227 -7.09 20.44 13.88
C LYS A 227 -8.15 19.37 13.64
N ARG A 228 -7.87 18.10 13.94
CA ARG A 228 -8.76 16.96 13.70
C ARG A 228 -9.18 16.83 12.23
N THR A 229 -8.23 17.07 11.34
CA THR A 229 -8.43 17.00 9.89
C THR A 229 -8.71 15.54 9.48
N GLY A 230 -9.67 15.34 8.58
CA GLY A 230 -9.94 14.01 8.01
C GLY A 230 -8.87 13.58 7.02
N PHE A 231 -8.84 12.28 6.69
CA PHE A 231 -7.75 11.67 5.91
C PHE A 231 -7.54 12.35 4.55
N TYR A 232 -8.58 12.51 3.74
CA TYR A 232 -8.44 13.12 2.40
C TYR A 232 -7.96 14.57 2.44
N ASP A 233 -8.47 15.34 3.41
CA ASP A 233 -8.02 16.73 3.59
C ASP A 233 -6.56 16.77 4.07
N ALA A 234 -6.11 15.76 4.84
CA ALA A 234 -4.72 15.64 5.25
C ALA A 234 -3.80 15.32 4.05
N CYS A 235 -4.24 14.42 3.15
CA CYS A 235 -3.53 14.16 1.90
C CYS A 235 -3.41 15.43 1.04
N GLY A 236 -4.51 16.19 0.90
CA GLY A 236 -4.51 17.47 0.19
C GLY A 236 -3.61 18.54 0.84
N GLN A 237 -3.26 18.40 2.12
CA GLN A 237 -2.31 19.27 2.82
C GLN A 237 -0.86 18.77 2.76
N GLY A 238 -0.60 17.64 2.07
CA GLY A 238 0.73 17.08 1.91
C GLY A 238 1.21 16.32 3.17
N ILE A 239 0.33 15.54 3.80
CA ILE A 239 0.68 14.67 4.93
C ILE A 239 1.76 13.66 4.53
N PHE A 240 1.68 13.10 3.33
CA PHE A 240 2.72 12.29 2.74
C PHE A 240 3.68 13.18 1.94
N CYS A 241 4.97 12.96 2.13
CA CYS A 241 6.03 13.76 1.53
C CYS A 241 7.08 12.88 0.85
N ASN A 242 8.03 13.50 0.17
CA ASN A 242 9.13 12.75 -0.44
C ASN A 242 9.94 12.01 0.63
N LEU A 243 10.43 10.81 0.26
CA LEU A 243 11.23 9.98 1.16
C LEU A 243 12.47 10.73 1.64
N GLY A 244 12.70 10.70 2.96
CA GLY A 244 13.80 11.39 3.60
C GLY A 244 13.52 12.86 3.96
N GLU A 245 12.35 13.39 3.59
CA GLU A 245 11.91 14.72 4.03
C GLU A 245 10.96 14.65 5.24
N GLY A 246 10.61 13.43 5.69
CA GLY A 246 9.67 13.17 6.76
C GLY A 246 10.26 12.57 8.03
N ASP A 247 9.41 11.88 8.78
CA ASP A 247 9.73 11.29 10.10
C ASP A 247 10.29 9.87 10.04
N VAL A 248 10.18 9.17 8.91
CA VAL A 248 10.57 7.76 8.81
C VAL A 248 12.09 7.62 8.72
N ASP A 249 12.69 6.87 9.64
CA ASP A 249 14.12 6.54 9.62
C ASP A 249 14.41 5.42 8.61
N PHE A 250 14.48 5.76 7.30
CA PHE A 250 14.76 4.80 6.23
C PHE A 250 16.13 4.12 6.33
N PRO A 251 17.22 4.75 6.80
CA PRO A 251 18.45 4.03 7.16
C PRO A 251 18.21 2.89 8.15
N ALA A 252 17.43 3.13 9.21
CA ALA A 252 17.10 2.09 10.18
C ALA A 252 16.13 1.03 9.60
N VAL A 253 15.14 1.43 8.78
CA VAL A 253 14.27 0.50 8.01
C VAL A 253 15.14 -0.43 7.16
N ARG A 254 16.07 0.13 6.40
CA ARG A 254 17.02 -0.64 5.58
C ARG A 254 17.83 -1.62 6.42
N GLN A 255 18.33 -1.20 7.57
CA GLN A 255 19.13 -2.08 8.44
C GLN A 255 18.32 -3.28 8.93
N VAL A 256 17.03 -3.09 9.31
CA VAL A 256 16.14 -4.20 9.70
C VAL A 256 15.95 -5.19 8.57
N LEU A 257 15.74 -4.71 7.34
CA LEU A 257 15.60 -5.57 6.16
C LEU A 257 16.88 -6.36 5.86
N LEU A 258 18.05 -5.73 5.99
CA LEU A 258 19.33 -6.39 5.80
C LEU A 258 19.58 -7.47 6.86
N ASP A 259 19.36 -7.16 8.13
CA ASP A 259 19.55 -8.09 9.25
C ASP A 259 18.63 -9.32 9.13
N ALA A 260 17.45 -9.13 8.55
CA ALA A 260 16.49 -10.20 8.27
C ALA A 260 16.78 -10.98 6.97
N ASN A 261 17.79 -10.59 6.20
CA ASN A 261 18.05 -11.12 4.85
C ASN A 261 16.83 -10.99 3.92
N PHE A 262 16.09 -9.89 4.01
CA PHE A 262 14.93 -9.64 3.15
C PHE A 262 15.36 -9.58 1.68
N GLU A 263 14.64 -10.28 0.83
CA GLU A 263 14.80 -10.25 -0.62
C GLU A 263 13.44 -10.03 -1.28
N GLY A 264 13.38 -9.16 -2.25
CA GLY A 264 12.13 -8.88 -2.93
C GLY A 264 11.96 -7.43 -3.38
N TRP A 265 10.71 -7.06 -3.60
CA TRP A 265 10.33 -5.71 -3.98
C TRP A 265 9.90 -4.89 -2.77
N CYS A 266 10.29 -3.61 -2.80
CA CYS A 266 9.73 -2.55 -1.97
C CYS A 266 9.17 -1.49 -2.93
N THR A 267 7.92 -1.12 -2.75
CA THR A 267 7.24 -0.14 -3.59
C THR A 267 7.27 1.22 -2.92
N VAL A 268 7.68 2.24 -3.65
CA VAL A 268 7.50 3.63 -3.20
C VAL A 268 6.05 4.03 -3.46
N GLU A 269 5.41 4.60 -2.46
CA GLU A 269 4.08 5.18 -2.58
C GLU A 269 4.07 6.61 -2.04
N GLN A 270 3.37 7.47 -2.72
CA GLN A 270 3.10 8.84 -2.27
C GLN A 270 1.68 9.20 -2.67
N ASP A 271 0.73 9.00 -1.75
CA ASP A 271 -0.65 9.37 -2.01
C ASP A 271 -0.74 10.87 -2.22
N CYS A 272 -1.17 11.25 -3.39
CA CYS A 272 -1.29 12.65 -3.78
C CYS A 272 -2.63 12.92 -4.46
N ASP A 273 -3.08 14.16 -4.40
CA ASP A 273 -4.17 14.62 -5.26
C ASP A 273 -3.60 14.92 -6.65
N PRO A 274 -4.05 14.22 -7.72
CA PRO A 274 -3.48 14.38 -9.06
C PRO A 274 -3.66 15.80 -9.63
N THR A 275 -4.51 16.62 -9.00
CA THR A 275 -4.74 18.02 -9.40
C THR A 275 -3.81 18.99 -8.68
N LEU A 276 -3.14 18.55 -7.61
CA LEU A 276 -2.28 19.39 -6.76
C LEU A 276 -0.79 19.09 -6.94
N ASP A 277 -0.43 17.89 -7.38
CA ASP A 277 0.97 17.53 -7.64
C ASP A 277 1.36 17.91 -9.08
N PRO A 278 2.22 18.92 -9.25
CA PRO A 278 2.61 19.38 -10.58
C PRO A 278 3.73 18.51 -11.23
N ASP A 279 4.44 17.65 -10.47
CA ASP A 279 5.62 16.91 -10.96
C ASP A 279 5.79 15.52 -10.31
N PRO A 280 4.83 14.60 -10.48
CA PRO A 280 4.94 13.26 -9.89
C PRO A 280 6.16 12.46 -10.42
N VAL A 281 6.61 12.73 -11.63
CA VAL A 281 7.84 12.12 -12.20
C VAL A 281 9.08 12.60 -11.45
N GLY A 282 9.15 13.91 -11.17
CA GLY A 282 10.24 14.50 -10.39
C GLY A 282 10.28 13.95 -8.98
N ASP A 283 9.14 13.79 -8.33
CA ASP A 283 9.04 13.23 -6.99
C ASP A 283 9.39 11.74 -6.96
N ALA A 284 8.89 10.95 -7.90
CA ALA A 284 9.30 9.54 -8.04
C ALA A 284 10.82 9.40 -8.24
N ARG A 285 11.45 10.30 -9.00
CA ARG A 285 12.90 10.32 -9.21
C ARG A 285 13.65 10.70 -7.93
N LYS A 286 13.22 11.73 -7.20
CA LYS A 286 13.82 12.15 -5.93
C LYS A 286 13.76 11.02 -4.90
N ASN A 287 12.61 10.36 -4.77
CA ASN A 287 12.42 9.24 -3.86
C ASN A 287 13.39 8.10 -4.18
N ARG A 288 13.55 7.76 -5.47
CA ARG A 288 14.51 6.74 -5.89
C ARG A 288 15.96 7.15 -5.61
N GLU A 289 16.34 8.39 -5.93
CA GLU A 289 17.68 8.92 -5.69
C GLU A 289 18.02 8.94 -4.20
N TYR A 290 17.07 9.32 -3.36
CA TYR A 290 17.23 9.24 -1.91
C TYR A 290 17.50 7.79 -1.45
N LEU A 291 16.68 6.83 -1.85
CA LEU A 291 16.88 5.42 -1.48
C LEU A 291 18.25 4.90 -1.96
N GLN A 292 18.68 5.24 -3.17
CA GLN A 292 20.01 4.90 -3.66
C GLN A 292 21.13 5.54 -2.79
N SER A 293 20.96 6.78 -2.34
CA SER A 293 21.94 7.50 -1.53
C SER A 293 22.19 6.84 -0.17
N ILE A 294 21.17 6.14 0.36
CA ILE A 294 21.26 5.39 1.63
C ILE A 294 21.52 3.90 1.43
N GLY A 295 21.70 3.46 0.16
CA GLY A 295 22.22 2.14 -0.21
C GLY A 295 21.16 1.07 -0.53
N PHE A 296 19.90 1.45 -0.82
CA PHE A 296 18.92 0.56 -1.45
C PHE A 296 19.25 0.30 -2.91
#